data_6bc932ad67a98d593f6b23de76e7f70d
#
_entry.id   6bc932ad67a98d593f6b23de76e7f70d
#
_cell.length_a   1.000
_cell.length_b   1.000
_cell.length_c   1.000
_cell.angle_alpha   90.00
_cell.angle_beta   90.00
_cell.angle_gamma   90.00
#
_symmetry.space_group_name_H-M   'P 1'
#
loop_
_entity.id
_entity.type
_entity.pdbx_description
1 polymer ?
#
loop_
_entity_poly.entity_id
_entity_poly.type
_entity_poly.pdbx_seq_one_letter_code
_entity_poly.pdbx_strand_id
1 'polypeptide(L)'
;VKSQRNRCSVIALNTKELIDVHRIPFSLRQTRAPTRSGLGIIAGLILGGFLTGLLGWRWAFFINVPIGLAVLAGSRTLVEAELHKGRPDLTGALSSIIGMAALVYGITRGGEHGWTDGITLIAFATTAILLPLFLVLQSRSSDPLLPLRLFKDRNRSDSYLAMLLLGFGPMGMIYLLTLYLQHILSYSPTLTAMAFLPFGVGIIIGAVVSSKLVMRFTPREVSAPAALVASAALFWLSTIGQQLDYSWHFMPAAFLTAFGFVGAVIALALTAVKGVQAQETGIASALFNASQQIGVALGLAILSSISVSVTASRMPEAFASLYRGREVGDAELVQSAGDALIQGYGLGLAASGVALGIAAIIVAVLVNARKGQVSTLGDSPLH
;
A
#
# COMPACT_ATOMS: atom_id res chain seq x y z
N VAL A 1 48.46 -30.47 37.20
CA VAL A 1 47.21 -29.86 37.66
C VAL A 1 47.16 -28.34 37.38
N LYS A 2 47.91 -27.80 36.40
CA LYS A 2 47.92 -26.33 36.08
C LYS A 2 47.49 -26.02 34.64
N SER A 3 47.04 -27.01 33.86
CA SER A 3 46.74 -26.82 32.42
C SER A 3 45.25 -26.78 32.03
N GLN A 4 44.32 -26.93 32.98
CA GLN A 4 42.87 -26.91 32.68
C GLN A 4 42.17 -25.60 33.07
N ARG A 5 42.83 -24.64 33.70
CA ARG A 5 42.21 -23.38 34.14
C ARG A 5 42.16 -22.27 33.08
N ASN A 6 42.91 -22.42 32.01
CA ASN A 6 42.96 -21.38 30.93
C ASN A 6 42.01 -21.65 29.74
N ARG A 7 41.28 -22.78 29.68
CA ARG A 7 40.31 -23.05 28.61
C ARG A 7 38.88 -22.60 28.94
N CYS A 8 38.59 -22.38 30.23
CA CYS A 8 37.25 -21.86 30.61
C CYS A 8 37.11 -20.34 30.52
N SER A 9 38.22 -19.58 30.45
CA SER A 9 38.16 -18.13 30.38
C SER A 9 37.94 -17.58 28.94
N VAL A 10 38.29 -18.36 27.92
CA VAL A 10 38.12 -17.94 26.50
C VAL A 10 36.69 -18.19 25.99
N ILE A 11 35.99 -19.19 26.57
CA ILE A 11 34.58 -19.47 26.21
C ILE A 11 33.62 -18.50 26.94
N ALA A 12 34.02 -17.98 28.13
CA ALA A 12 33.19 -17.05 28.90
C ALA A 12 33.16 -15.62 28.36
N LEU A 13 34.14 -15.21 27.54
CA LEU A 13 34.17 -13.89 26.90
C LEU A 13 33.27 -13.81 25.65
N ASN A 14 33.06 -14.97 24.98
CA ASN A 14 32.24 -14.97 23.76
C ASN A 14 30.73 -15.08 24.03
N THR A 15 30.31 -15.50 25.22
CA THR A 15 28.91 -15.56 25.66
C THR A 15 28.39 -14.24 26.19
N LYS A 16 29.24 -13.33 26.67
CA LYS A 16 28.81 -11.99 27.10
C LYS A 16 28.55 -11.06 25.92
N GLU A 17 29.30 -11.12 24.84
CA GLU A 17 29.01 -10.35 23.62
C GLU A 17 27.76 -10.82 22.90
N LEU A 18 27.41 -12.11 22.96
CA LEU A 18 26.16 -12.64 22.40
C LEU A 18 24.91 -12.28 23.22
N ILE A 19 25.07 -11.97 24.52
CA ILE A 19 23.96 -11.58 25.40
C ILE A 19 23.65 -10.07 25.25
N ASP A 20 24.63 -9.23 24.90
CA ASP A 20 24.40 -7.79 24.69
C ASP A 20 23.67 -7.45 23.39
N VAL A 21 23.66 -8.36 22.40
CA VAL A 21 22.83 -8.19 21.19
C VAL A 21 21.32 -8.29 21.52
N HIS A 22 20.94 -8.92 22.62
CA HIS A 22 19.53 -9.04 23.06
C HIS A 22 19.04 -7.82 23.87
N ARG A 23 19.91 -6.88 24.22
CA ARG A 23 19.56 -5.67 25.00
C ARG A 23 19.38 -4.41 24.17
N ILE A 24 19.23 -4.50 22.86
CA ILE A 24 18.77 -3.35 22.09
C ILE A 24 17.29 -3.15 22.46
N PRO A 25 16.91 -2.05 23.12
CA PRO A 25 15.55 -1.84 23.57
C PRO A 25 14.61 -1.93 22.36
N PHE A 26 13.51 -2.66 22.54
CA PHE A 26 12.50 -2.97 21.53
C PHE A 26 12.03 -1.71 20.77
N SER A 27 12.05 -0.54 21.42
CA SER A 27 11.77 0.76 20.86
C SER A 27 12.73 1.20 19.73
N LEU A 28 14.01 0.84 19.79
CA LEU A 28 14.98 1.17 18.74
C LEU A 28 14.93 0.21 17.54
N ARG A 29 14.37 -0.99 17.72
CA ARG A 29 14.08 -1.92 16.60
C ARG A 29 12.88 -1.45 15.79
N GLN A 30 11.85 -0.94 16.45
CA GLN A 30 10.62 -0.46 15.79
C GLN A 30 10.84 0.80 14.95
N THR A 31 11.73 1.70 15.36
CA THR A 31 12.03 2.94 14.61
C THR A 31 12.88 2.72 13.36
N ARG A 32 13.61 1.60 13.28
CA ARG A 32 14.47 1.28 12.12
C ARG A 32 13.74 0.62 10.95
N ALA A 33 12.63 -0.05 11.21
CA ALA A 33 11.87 -0.77 10.17
C ALA A 33 11.20 0.17 9.15
N PRO A 34 10.46 1.22 9.54
CA PRO A 34 9.80 2.12 8.58
C PRO A 34 10.79 2.94 7.77
N THR A 35 11.94 3.33 8.34
CA THR A 35 12.99 4.05 7.61
C THR A 35 13.62 3.17 6.53
N ARG A 36 13.85 1.88 6.81
CA ARG A 36 14.38 0.94 5.83
C ARG A 36 13.38 0.67 4.69
N SER A 37 12.10 0.58 4.99
CA SER A 37 11.05 0.42 3.97
C SER A 37 10.95 1.65 3.05
N GLY A 38 11.03 2.86 3.61
CA GLY A 38 11.04 4.11 2.83
C GLY A 38 12.25 4.22 1.90
N LEU A 39 13.45 3.85 2.37
CA LEU A 39 14.65 3.81 1.53
C LEU A 39 14.52 2.78 0.41
N GLY A 40 13.89 1.63 0.68
CA GLY A 40 13.61 0.61 -0.33
C GLY A 40 12.70 1.11 -1.45
N ILE A 41 11.67 1.88 -1.13
CA ILE A 41 10.75 2.47 -2.12
C ILE A 41 11.49 3.49 -2.99
N ILE A 42 12.28 4.39 -2.40
CA ILE A 42 13.09 5.37 -3.17
C ILE A 42 14.08 4.64 -4.08
N ALA A 43 14.83 3.68 -3.53
CA ALA A 43 15.77 2.89 -4.32
C ALA A 43 15.07 2.15 -5.46
N GLY A 44 13.89 1.57 -5.20
CA GLY A 44 13.07 0.88 -6.20
C GLY A 44 12.60 1.81 -7.32
N LEU A 45 12.14 3.02 -6.99
CA LEU A 45 11.72 4.01 -7.99
C LEU A 45 12.88 4.46 -8.87
N ILE A 46 14.03 4.79 -8.26
CA ILE A 46 15.23 5.23 -9.00
C ILE A 46 15.76 4.09 -9.89
N LEU A 47 15.97 2.90 -9.31
CA LEU A 47 16.49 1.74 -10.05
C LEU A 47 15.53 1.32 -11.16
N GLY A 48 14.22 1.27 -10.88
CA GLY A 48 13.20 0.94 -11.89
C GLY A 48 13.19 1.92 -13.05
N GLY A 49 13.19 3.23 -12.76
CA GLY A 49 13.25 4.27 -13.79
C GLY A 49 14.55 4.26 -14.59
N PHE A 50 15.69 4.06 -13.92
CA PHE A 50 17.02 3.99 -14.57
C PHE A 50 17.16 2.74 -15.45
N LEU A 51 16.77 1.57 -14.93
CA LEU A 51 16.81 0.32 -15.70
C LEU A 51 15.89 0.37 -16.90
N THR A 52 14.68 0.88 -16.75
CA THR A 52 13.71 0.99 -17.85
C THR A 52 14.16 2.00 -18.89
N GLY A 53 14.74 3.12 -18.46
CA GLY A 53 15.20 4.17 -19.36
C GLY A 53 16.47 3.83 -20.16
N LEU A 54 17.43 3.09 -19.56
CA LEU A 54 18.71 2.77 -20.21
C LEU A 54 18.74 1.38 -20.86
N LEU A 55 18.14 0.38 -20.22
CA LEU A 55 18.25 -1.03 -20.63
C LEU A 55 16.93 -1.62 -21.14
N GLY A 56 15.83 -0.85 -21.01
CA GLY A 56 14.50 -1.29 -21.38
C GLY A 56 13.73 -1.99 -20.25
N TRP A 57 12.40 -2.05 -20.39
CA TRP A 57 11.47 -2.52 -19.36
C TRP A 57 11.73 -3.96 -18.86
N ARG A 58 12.33 -4.82 -19.69
CA ARG A 58 12.64 -6.22 -19.34
C ARG A 58 13.61 -6.30 -18.15
N TRP A 59 14.54 -5.38 -18.04
CA TRP A 59 15.53 -5.36 -16.95
C TRP A 59 14.92 -5.01 -15.58
N ALA A 60 13.79 -4.28 -15.56
CA ALA A 60 13.04 -4.05 -14.34
C ALA A 60 12.49 -5.35 -13.72
N PHE A 61 12.28 -6.40 -14.52
CA PHE A 61 11.91 -7.74 -14.04
C PHE A 61 13.14 -8.59 -13.71
N PHE A 62 14.17 -8.55 -14.55
CA PHE A 62 15.37 -9.38 -14.35
C PHE A 62 16.12 -9.05 -13.07
N ILE A 63 16.06 -7.82 -12.55
CA ILE A 63 16.70 -7.45 -11.28
C ILE A 63 16.13 -8.24 -10.10
N ASN A 64 14.91 -8.75 -10.18
CA ASN A 64 14.31 -9.56 -9.13
C ASN A 64 14.96 -10.96 -9.02
N VAL A 65 15.60 -11.46 -10.09
CA VAL A 65 16.26 -12.76 -10.09
C VAL A 65 17.45 -12.81 -9.12
N PRO A 66 18.46 -11.91 -9.22
CA PRO A 66 19.56 -11.89 -8.24
C PRO A 66 19.08 -11.59 -6.81
N ILE A 67 18.08 -10.74 -6.65
CA ILE A 67 17.49 -10.46 -5.34
C ILE A 67 16.85 -11.72 -4.76
N GLY A 68 16.04 -12.44 -5.56
CA GLY A 68 15.42 -13.71 -5.16
C GLY A 68 16.45 -14.79 -4.81
N LEU A 69 17.52 -14.91 -5.59
CA LEU A 69 18.62 -15.83 -5.29
C LEU A 69 19.35 -15.46 -3.98
N ALA A 70 19.58 -14.17 -3.73
CA ALA A 70 20.19 -13.70 -2.50
C ALA A 70 19.29 -14.00 -1.28
N VAL A 71 17.97 -13.78 -1.38
CA VAL A 71 17.00 -14.13 -0.35
C VAL A 71 16.97 -15.63 -0.10
N LEU A 72 16.97 -16.45 -1.17
CA LEU A 72 17.00 -17.91 -1.07
C LEU A 72 18.29 -18.40 -0.40
N ALA A 73 19.44 -17.83 -0.74
CA ALA A 73 20.69 -18.16 -0.07
C ALA A 73 20.67 -17.75 1.41
N GLY A 74 20.11 -16.58 1.73
CA GLY A 74 19.97 -16.07 3.10
C GLY A 74 18.92 -16.82 3.93
N SER A 75 17.94 -17.48 3.31
CA SER A 75 16.91 -18.22 4.03
C SER A 75 17.46 -19.38 4.86
N ARG A 76 18.61 -19.91 4.50
CA ARG A 76 19.33 -20.98 5.25
C ARG A 76 19.77 -20.53 6.65
N THR A 77 19.81 -19.23 6.92
CA THR A 77 20.18 -18.67 8.23
C THR A 77 18.97 -18.38 9.12
N LEU A 78 17.75 -18.60 8.60
CA LEU A 78 16.52 -18.38 9.36
C LEU A 78 16.29 -19.55 10.33
N VAL A 79 15.97 -19.23 11.57
CA VAL A 79 15.53 -20.21 12.56
C VAL A 79 14.12 -20.64 12.20
N GLU A 80 13.90 -21.94 12.06
CA GLU A 80 12.57 -22.50 11.80
C GLU A 80 11.67 -22.23 12.99
N ALA A 81 10.51 -21.61 12.70
CA ALA A 81 9.45 -21.49 13.69
C ALA A 81 8.75 -22.83 13.88
N GLU A 82 8.18 -23.08 15.07
CA GLU A 82 7.41 -24.29 15.33
C GLU A 82 6.29 -24.45 14.30
N LEU A 83 6.31 -25.58 13.58
CA LEU A 83 5.33 -25.90 12.54
C LEU A 83 3.97 -26.18 13.17
N HIS A 84 3.03 -25.27 13.01
CA HIS A 84 1.62 -25.58 13.24
C HIS A 84 1.12 -26.50 12.13
N LYS A 85 0.75 -27.72 12.48
CA LYS A 85 0.20 -28.72 11.55
C LYS A 85 -1.26 -28.39 11.22
N GLY A 86 -1.51 -27.25 10.56
CA GLY A 86 -2.80 -26.93 9.96
C GLY A 86 -2.95 -27.57 8.58
N ARG A 87 -4.17 -27.91 8.17
CA ARG A 87 -4.45 -28.30 6.78
C ARG A 87 -4.69 -27.04 5.96
N PRO A 88 -3.99 -26.84 4.81
CA PRO A 88 -4.24 -25.67 3.97
C PRO A 88 -5.67 -25.71 3.42
N ASP A 89 -6.42 -24.64 3.64
CA ASP A 89 -7.77 -24.46 3.07
C ASP A 89 -7.66 -24.02 1.61
N LEU A 90 -7.41 -25.00 0.72
CA LEU A 90 -7.29 -24.75 -0.73
C LEU A 90 -8.59 -24.25 -1.34
N THR A 91 -9.73 -24.71 -0.85
CA THR A 91 -11.06 -24.33 -1.38
C THR A 91 -11.36 -22.86 -1.04
N GLY A 92 -11.09 -22.45 0.20
CA GLY A 92 -11.21 -21.06 0.62
C GLY A 92 -10.22 -20.16 -0.15
N ALA A 93 -8.95 -20.59 -0.28
CA ALA A 93 -7.96 -19.83 -1.02
C ALA A 93 -8.34 -19.62 -2.48
N LEU A 94 -8.74 -20.68 -3.20
CA LEU A 94 -9.14 -20.59 -4.61
C LEU A 94 -10.39 -19.76 -4.80
N SER A 95 -11.40 -19.90 -3.93
CA SER A 95 -12.64 -19.12 -4.04
C SER A 95 -12.38 -17.62 -3.80
N SER A 96 -11.52 -17.25 -2.86
CA SER A 96 -11.15 -15.85 -2.64
C SER A 96 -10.32 -15.28 -3.78
N ILE A 97 -9.31 -16.01 -4.27
CA ILE A 97 -8.44 -15.55 -5.37
C ILE A 97 -9.25 -15.35 -6.65
N ILE A 98 -10.04 -16.35 -7.07
CA ILE A 98 -10.82 -16.27 -8.30
C ILE A 98 -11.92 -15.22 -8.16
N GLY A 99 -12.62 -15.17 -7.02
CA GLY A 99 -13.66 -14.18 -6.76
C GLY A 99 -13.13 -12.74 -6.79
N MET A 100 -11.96 -12.48 -6.19
CA MET A 100 -11.33 -11.16 -6.21
C MET A 100 -10.77 -10.81 -7.59
N ALA A 101 -10.14 -11.75 -8.28
CA ALA A 101 -9.65 -11.54 -9.64
C ALA A 101 -10.81 -11.21 -10.60
N ALA A 102 -11.92 -11.91 -10.47
CA ALA A 102 -13.12 -11.64 -11.25
C ALA A 102 -13.71 -10.25 -10.94
N LEU A 103 -13.71 -9.82 -9.67
CA LEU A 103 -14.14 -8.48 -9.28
C LEU A 103 -13.31 -7.39 -9.94
N VAL A 104 -12.00 -7.47 -9.79
CA VAL A 104 -11.05 -6.48 -10.37
C VAL A 104 -11.17 -6.45 -11.89
N TYR A 105 -11.21 -7.63 -12.53
CA TYR A 105 -11.38 -7.74 -13.97
C TYR A 105 -12.71 -7.17 -14.45
N GLY A 106 -13.82 -7.46 -13.75
CA GLY A 106 -15.15 -6.94 -14.07
C GLY A 106 -15.21 -5.41 -13.98
N ILE A 107 -14.60 -4.81 -12.96
CA ILE A 107 -14.54 -3.35 -12.80
C ILE A 107 -13.72 -2.72 -13.95
N THR A 108 -12.52 -3.25 -14.23
CA THR A 108 -11.65 -2.72 -15.28
C THR A 108 -12.32 -2.83 -16.64
N ARG A 109 -12.84 -4.00 -16.97
CA ARG A 109 -13.52 -4.25 -18.25
C ARG A 109 -14.79 -3.41 -18.40
N GLY A 110 -15.55 -3.24 -17.32
CA GLY A 110 -16.76 -2.39 -17.30
C GLY A 110 -16.45 -0.94 -17.68
N GLY A 111 -15.29 -0.41 -17.27
CA GLY A 111 -14.83 0.91 -17.66
C GLY A 111 -14.42 1.02 -19.14
N GLU A 112 -13.90 -0.06 -19.73
CA GLU A 112 -13.40 -0.07 -21.12
C GLU A 112 -14.48 -0.46 -22.14
N HIS A 113 -15.30 -1.47 -21.85
CA HIS A 113 -16.25 -2.08 -22.81
C HIS A 113 -17.72 -1.86 -22.42
N GLY A 114 -17.97 -1.23 -21.28
CA GLY A 114 -19.31 -0.96 -20.74
C GLY A 114 -19.75 -1.95 -19.67
N TRP A 115 -20.57 -1.44 -18.75
CA TRP A 115 -21.06 -2.16 -17.57
C TRP A 115 -22.06 -3.26 -17.89
N THR A 116 -22.65 -3.25 -19.08
CA THR A 116 -23.62 -4.24 -19.59
C THR A 116 -23.02 -5.27 -20.53
N ASP A 117 -21.69 -5.22 -20.78
CA ASP A 117 -20.98 -6.21 -21.59
C ASP A 117 -21.11 -7.61 -20.96
N GLY A 118 -21.37 -8.63 -21.79
CA GLY A 118 -21.62 -9.99 -21.32
C GLY A 118 -20.49 -10.58 -20.46
N ILE A 119 -19.23 -10.31 -20.82
CA ILE A 119 -18.07 -10.80 -20.05
C ILE A 119 -17.97 -10.05 -18.72
N THR A 120 -18.26 -8.74 -18.70
CA THR A 120 -18.33 -7.94 -17.48
C THR A 120 -19.36 -8.51 -16.51
N LEU A 121 -20.55 -8.85 -17.00
CA LEU A 121 -21.61 -9.45 -16.19
C LEU A 121 -21.23 -10.84 -15.67
N ILE A 122 -20.58 -11.68 -16.49
CA ILE A 122 -20.05 -12.98 -16.06
C ILE A 122 -19.02 -12.80 -14.94
N ALA A 123 -18.14 -11.84 -15.05
CA ALA A 123 -17.14 -11.55 -14.02
C ALA A 123 -17.81 -11.13 -12.70
N PHE A 124 -18.80 -10.25 -12.74
CA PHE A 124 -19.57 -9.89 -11.54
C PHE A 124 -20.39 -11.03 -10.97
N ALA A 125 -21.01 -11.86 -11.81
CA ALA A 125 -21.71 -13.07 -11.36
C ALA A 125 -20.76 -14.05 -10.66
N THR A 126 -19.57 -14.27 -11.23
CA THR A 126 -18.51 -15.09 -10.62
C THR A 126 -18.12 -14.54 -9.24
N THR A 127 -17.92 -13.24 -9.13
CA THR A 127 -17.64 -12.56 -7.87
C THR A 127 -18.76 -12.75 -6.86
N ALA A 128 -20.01 -12.53 -7.28
CA ALA A 128 -21.19 -12.62 -6.43
C ALA A 128 -21.45 -14.04 -5.91
N ILE A 129 -20.93 -15.06 -6.57
CA ILE A 129 -21.01 -16.46 -6.12
C ILE A 129 -19.80 -16.79 -5.23
N LEU A 130 -18.58 -16.49 -5.68
CA LEU A 130 -17.37 -17.00 -5.04
C LEU A 130 -16.99 -16.26 -3.76
N LEU A 131 -17.21 -14.95 -3.65
CA LEU A 131 -16.88 -14.22 -2.41
C LEU A 131 -17.81 -14.58 -1.24
N PRO A 132 -19.16 -14.67 -1.41
CA PRO A 132 -20.02 -15.22 -0.35
C PRO A 132 -19.68 -16.67 -0.02
N LEU A 133 -19.42 -17.52 -1.03
CA LEU A 133 -18.99 -18.90 -0.81
C LEU A 133 -17.72 -18.95 0.06
N PHE A 134 -16.72 -18.12 -0.23
CA PHE A 134 -15.52 -17.98 0.59
C PHE A 134 -15.88 -17.67 2.05
N LEU A 135 -16.74 -16.67 2.30
CA LEU A 135 -17.15 -16.30 3.66
C LEU A 135 -17.86 -17.46 4.38
N VAL A 136 -18.72 -18.20 3.68
CA VAL A 136 -19.39 -19.38 4.24
C VAL A 136 -18.38 -20.49 4.57
N LEU A 137 -17.42 -20.75 3.68
CA LEU A 137 -16.35 -21.73 3.94
C LEU A 137 -15.51 -21.34 5.16
N GLN A 138 -15.12 -20.05 5.27
CA GLN A 138 -14.37 -19.54 6.40
C GLN A 138 -15.14 -19.62 7.72
N SER A 139 -16.46 -19.43 7.70
CA SER A 139 -17.29 -19.53 8.90
C SER A 139 -17.43 -20.98 9.44
N ARG A 140 -17.21 -21.97 8.59
CA ARG A 140 -17.34 -23.41 8.91
C ARG A 140 -16.00 -24.12 9.08
N SER A 141 -14.90 -23.49 8.70
CA SER A 141 -13.55 -24.07 8.80
C SER A 141 -13.07 -24.13 10.24
N SER A 142 -12.40 -25.23 10.62
CA SER A 142 -11.68 -25.34 11.90
C SER A 142 -10.41 -24.49 11.93
N ASP A 143 -9.72 -24.37 10.78
CA ASP A 143 -8.51 -23.57 10.59
C ASP A 143 -8.74 -22.52 9.48
N PRO A 144 -9.53 -21.46 9.75
CA PRO A 144 -9.90 -20.51 8.72
C PRO A 144 -8.71 -19.62 8.32
N LEU A 145 -8.56 -19.37 6.99
CA LEU A 145 -7.64 -18.35 6.48
C LEU A 145 -8.04 -16.94 6.95
N LEU A 146 -9.35 -16.71 7.09
CA LEU A 146 -9.94 -15.47 7.56
C LEU A 146 -10.72 -15.73 8.86
N PRO A 147 -10.10 -15.59 10.04
CA PRO A 147 -10.80 -15.77 11.31
C PRO A 147 -11.82 -14.65 11.52
N LEU A 148 -13.10 -14.92 11.21
CA LEU A 148 -14.20 -13.92 11.29
C LEU A 148 -14.36 -13.34 12.70
N ARG A 149 -13.88 -14.04 13.74
CA ARG A 149 -13.85 -13.54 15.13
C ARG A 149 -13.02 -12.26 15.30
N LEU A 150 -12.00 -12.03 14.46
CA LEU A 150 -11.19 -10.81 14.51
C LEU A 150 -12.00 -9.57 14.13
N PHE A 151 -13.07 -9.73 13.36
CA PHE A 151 -13.97 -8.64 12.98
C PHE A 151 -15.03 -8.31 14.04
N LYS A 152 -15.12 -9.06 15.14
CA LYS A 152 -16.02 -8.73 16.25
C LYS A 152 -15.57 -7.49 17.02
N ASP A 153 -14.28 -7.20 17.06
CA ASP A 153 -13.76 -5.95 17.62
C ASP A 153 -13.96 -4.80 16.63
N ARG A 154 -14.81 -3.84 17.02
CA ARG A 154 -15.19 -2.71 16.17
C ARG A 154 -14.00 -1.87 15.76
N ASN A 155 -13.11 -1.52 16.69
CA ASN A 155 -11.95 -0.67 16.39
C ASN A 155 -11.01 -1.33 15.34
N ARG A 156 -10.88 -2.65 15.43
CA ARG A 156 -10.07 -3.43 14.49
C ARG A 156 -10.72 -3.49 13.11
N SER A 157 -12.03 -3.79 13.05
CA SER A 157 -12.79 -3.81 11.78
C SER A 157 -12.78 -2.45 11.10
N ASP A 158 -12.97 -1.38 11.87
CA ASP A 158 -12.91 0.00 11.36
C ASP A 158 -11.50 0.33 10.85
N SER A 159 -10.43 -0.21 11.49
CA SER A 159 -9.05 -0.04 11.02
C SER A 159 -8.78 -0.79 9.71
N TYR A 160 -9.34 -2.00 9.53
CA TYR A 160 -9.24 -2.75 8.26
C TYR A 160 -9.99 -2.04 7.13
N LEU A 161 -11.19 -1.53 7.41
CA LEU A 161 -11.99 -0.78 6.43
C LEU A 161 -11.29 0.54 6.05
N ALA A 162 -10.77 1.28 7.03
CA ALA A 162 -10.00 2.49 6.78
C ALA A 162 -8.74 2.18 5.94
N MET A 163 -8.04 1.07 6.25
CA MET A 163 -6.86 0.65 5.50
C MET A 163 -7.17 0.26 4.05
N LEU A 164 -8.31 -0.39 3.82
CA LEU A 164 -8.80 -0.69 2.47
C LEU A 164 -8.99 0.60 1.67
N LEU A 165 -9.66 1.61 2.25
CA LEU A 165 -9.88 2.90 1.57
C LEU A 165 -8.58 3.69 1.39
N LEU A 166 -7.65 3.65 2.36
CA LEU A 166 -6.33 4.25 2.22
C LEU A 166 -5.52 3.64 1.08
N GLY A 167 -5.74 2.35 0.77
CA GLY A 167 -5.11 1.67 -0.36
C GLY A 167 -5.41 2.31 -1.72
N PHE A 168 -6.56 2.98 -1.89
CA PHE A 168 -6.91 3.70 -3.12
C PHE A 168 -5.93 4.82 -3.45
N GLY A 169 -5.38 5.50 -2.45
CA GLY A 169 -4.66 6.77 -2.64
C GLY A 169 -3.34 6.65 -3.40
N PRO A 170 -2.26 6.12 -2.76
CA PRO A 170 -0.92 6.27 -3.30
C PRO A 170 -0.69 5.55 -4.62
N MET A 171 -1.22 4.33 -4.79
CA MET A 171 -1.03 3.57 -6.04
C MET A 171 -1.85 4.15 -7.17
N GLY A 172 -3.09 4.60 -6.91
CA GLY A 172 -3.90 5.33 -7.89
C GLY A 172 -3.22 6.62 -8.32
N MET A 173 -2.67 7.39 -7.36
CA MET A 173 -1.91 8.60 -7.65
C MET A 173 -0.69 8.29 -8.53
N ILE A 174 0.16 7.33 -8.15
CA ILE A 174 1.37 6.99 -8.92
C ILE A 174 0.98 6.56 -10.34
N TYR A 175 -0.05 5.74 -10.50
CA TYR A 175 -0.51 5.28 -11.81
C TYR A 175 -0.98 6.44 -12.70
N LEU A 176 -1.95 7.24 -12.23
CA LEU A 176 -2.53 8.33 -13.02
C LEU A 176 -1.51 9.43 -13.32
N LEU A 177 -0.67 9.80 -12.35
CA LEU A 177 0.38 10.78 -12.57
C LEU A 177 1.52 10.26 -13.45
N THR A 178 1.81 8.96 -13.45
CA THR A 178 2.77 8.39 -14.41
C THR A 178 2.26 8.53 -15.83
N LEU A 179 0.97 8.23 -16.07
CA LEU A 179 0.35 8.44 -17.38
C LEU A 179 0.39 9.92 -17.78
N TYR A 180 0.05 10.82 -16.85
CA TYR A 180 0.10 12.25 -17.08
C TYR A 180 1.51 12.75 -17.45
N LEU A 181 2.53 12.40 -16.64
CA LEU A 181 3.91 12.83 -16.86
C LEU A 181 4.49 12.29 -18.18
N GLN A 182 4.19 11.01 -18.51
CA GLN A 182 4.75 10.39 -19.70
C GLN A 182 3.99 10.75 -20.98
N HIS A 183 2.65 10.78 -20.94
CA HIS A 183 1.86 11.00 -22.15
C HIS A 183 1.54 12.48 -22.41
N ILE A 184 1.28 13.29 -21.39
CA ILE A 184 0.99 14.71 -21.57
C ILE A 184 2.29 15.52 -21.63
N LEU A 185 3.16 15.38 -20.62
CA LEU A 185 4.41 16.13 -20.51
C LEU A 185 5.60 15.50 -21.24
N SER A 186 5.43 14.30 -21.83
CA SER A 186 6.47 13.58 -22.57
C SER A 186 7.76 13.31 -21.75
N TYR A 187 7.62 13.11 -20.44
CA TYR A 187 8.75 12.77 -19.58
C TYR A 187 9.26 11.37 -19.90
N SER A 188 10.58 11.19 -19.89
CA SER A 188 11.19 9.86 -19.94
C SER A 188 10.87 9.06 -18.67
N PRO A 189 10.92 7.73 -18.70
CA PRO A 189 10.73 6.89 -17.50
C PRO A 189 11.65 7.29 -16.33
N THR A 190 12.89 7.65 -16.63
CA THR A 190 13.86 8.11 -15.62
C THR A 190 13.45 9.44 -15.00
N LEU A 191 13.04 10.41 -15.81
CA LEU A 191 12.58 11.71 -15.31
C LEU A 191 11.29 11.57 -14.50
N THR A 192 10.38 10.70 -14.94
CA THR A 192 9.16 10.37 -14.20
C THR A 192 9.48 9.78 -12.82
N ALA A 193 10.44 8.84 -12.74
CA ALA A 193 10.88 8.28 -11.48
C ALA A 193 11.49 9.33 -10.53
N MET A 194 12.30 10.24 -11.09
CA MET A 194 12.86 11.36 -10.32
C MET A 194 11.79 12.33 -9.84
N ALA A 195 10.74 12.55 -10.63
CA ALA A 195 9.63 13.41 -10.23
C ALA A 195 8.91 12.88 -8.98
N PHE A 196 8.90 11.56 -8.71
CA PHE A 196 8.32 10.97 -7.51
C PHE A 196 9.24 10.96 -6.29
N LEU A 197 10.47 11.51 -6.34
CA LEU A 197 11.36 11.58 -5.16
C LEU A 197 10.71 12.27 -3.95
N PRO A 198 9.97 13.40 -4.08
CA PRO A 198 9.29 14.02 -2.95
C PRO A 198 8.30 13.07 -2.25
N PHE A 199 7.63 12.20 -3.00
CA PHE A 199 6.77 11.16 -2.44
C PHE A 199 7.57 10.20 -1.53
N GLY A 200 8.72 9.72 -1.99
CA GLY A 200 9.61 8.87 -1.18
C GLY A 200 10.11 9.57 0.10
N VAL A 201 10.48 10.85 0.01
CA VAL A 201 10.87 11.67 1.17
C VAL A 201 9.69 11.82 2.14
N GLY A 202 8.48 12.02 1.62
CA GLY A 202 7.25 12.08 2.40
C GLY A 202 6.98 10.82 3.22
N ILE A 203 7.24 9.62 2.64
CA ILE A 203 7.17 8.34 3.36
C ILE A 203 8.12 8.33 4.56
N ILE A 204 9.38 8.70 4.37
CA ILE A 204 10.40 8.65 5.43
C ILE A 204 10.05 9.61 6.56
N ILE A 205 9.78 10.86 6.23
CA ILE A 205 9.47 11.90 7.22
C ILE A 205 8.14 11.58 7.92
N GLY A 206 7.12 11.16 7.17
CA GLY A 206 5.83 10.73 7.71
C GLY A 206 5.97 9.58 8.69
N ALA A 207 6.79 8.57 8.38
CA ALA A 207 7.05 7.45 9.26
C ALA A 207 7.73 7.87 10.57
N VAL A 208 8.74 8.73 10.49
CA VAL A 208 9.46 9.24 11.69
C VAL A 208 8.55 10.09 12.57
N VAL A 209 7.82 11.02 11.97
CA VAL A 209 6.91 11.93 12.69
C VAL A 209 5.78 11.13 13.35
N SER A 210 5.11 10.24 12.60
CA SER A 210 3.99 9.46 13.13
C SER A 210 4.42 8.49 14.22
N SER A 211 5.60 7.85 14.09
CA SER A 211 6.13 6.99 15.15
C SER A 211 6.36 7.73 16.47
N LYS A 212 6.71 9.01 16.41
CA LYS A 212 6.83 9.87 17.62
C LYS A 212 5.47 10.33 18.13
N LEU A 213 4.53 10.64 17.23
CA LEU A 213 3.20 11.13 17.60
C LEU A 213 2.37 10.05 18.28
N VAL A 214 2.41 8.78 17.83
CA VAL A 214 1.64 7.70 18.45
C VAL A 214 2.10 7.34 19.87
N MET A 215 3.30 7.79 20.29
CA MET A 215 3.75 7.69 21.69
C MET A 215 3.08 8.74 22.61
N ARG A 216 2.59 9.85 22.04
CA ARG A 216 2.02 10.97 22.80
C ARG A 216 0.50 11.09 22.66
N PHE A 217 -0.01 10.75 21.48
CA PHE A 217 -1.40 10.89 21.08
C PHE A 217 -2.07 9.55 20.84
N THR A 218 -3.40 9.51 20.84
CA THR A 218 -4.12 8.30 20.49
C THR A 218 -3.99 7.98 19.00
N PRO A 219 -4.09 6.70 18.58
CA PRO A 219 -4.07 6.35 17.17
C PRO A 219 -5.05 7.14 16.30
N ARG A 220 -6.25 7.44 16.84
CA ARG A 220 -7.27 8.27 16.19
C ARG A 220 -6.78 9.70 15.93
N GLU A 221 -6.18 10.34 16.95
CA GLU A 221 -5.68 11.72 16.86
C GLU A 221 -4.51 11.86 15.89
N VAL A 222 -3.83 10.78 15.53
CA VAL A 222 -2.74 10.76 14.55
C VAL A 222 -3.27 10.38 13.18
N SER A 223 -4.04 9.29 13.07
CA SER A 223 -4.42 8.73 11.75
C SER A 223 -5.49 9.55 11.03
N ALA A 224 -6.48 10.14 11.72
CA ALA A 224 -7.52 10.91 11.06
C ALA A 224 -6.98 12.20 10.42
N PRO A 225 -6.22 13.07 11.12
CA PRO A 225 -5.60 14.23 10.49
C PRO A 225 -4.61 13.86 9.38
N ALA A 226 -3.84 12.78 9.56
CA ALA A 226 -2.89 12.31 8.56
C ALA A 226 -3.61 11.89 7.26
N ALA A 227 -4.70 11.13 7.37
CA ALA A 227 -5.53 10.75 6.22
C ALA A 227 -6.20 11.97 5.55
N LEU A 228 -6.62 12.98 6.33
CA LEU A 228 -7.15 14.25 5.78
C LEU A 228 -6.10 15.03 5.01
N VAL A 229 -4.85 15.09 5.50
CA VAL A 229 -3.74 15.72 4.79
C VAL A 229 -3.50 15.03 3.44
N ALA A 230 -3.47 13.69 3.42
CA ALA A 230 -3.33 12.94 2.17
C ALA A 230 -4.51 13.16 1.22
N SER A 231 -5.75 13.18 1.74
CA SER A 231 -6.96 13.48 0.97
C SER A 231 -6.90 14.87 0.33
N ALA A 232 -6.59 15.90 1.11
CA ALA A 232 -6.48 17.27 0.63
C ALA A 232 -5.38 17.42 -0.44
N ALA A 233 -4.25 16.75 -0.26
CA ALA A 233 -3.16 16.73 -1.24
C ALA A 233 -3.57 16.08 -2.57
N LEU A 234 -4.38 15.00 -2.53
CA LEU A 234 -4.92 14.38 -3.74
C LEU A 234 -5.96 15.27 -4.44
N PHE A 235 -6.81 15.98 -3.69
CA PHE A 235 -7.67 17.00 -4.27
C PHE A 235 -6.88 18.14 -4.89
N TRP A 236 -5.78 18.56 -4.28
CA TRP A 236 -4.89 19.54 -4.88
C TRP A 236 -4.28 19.01 -6.18
N LEU A 237 -3.79 17.76 -6.21
CA LEU A 237 -3.29 17.13 -7.43
C LEU A 237 -4.37 16.92 -8.50
N SER A 238 -5.65 16.85 -8.13
CA SER A 238 -6.73 16.70 -9.12
C SER A 238 -6.93 17.93 -10.02
N THR A 239 -6.35 19.08 -9.65
CA THR A 239 -6.41 20.34 -10.40
C THR A 239 -5.26 20.51 -11.39
N ILE A 240 -4.57 19.41 -11.78
CA ILE A 240 -3.52 19.43 -12.83
C ILE A 240 -4.06 19.95 -14.15
N GLY A 241 -3.20 20.65 -14.89
CA GLY A 241 -3.52 21.25 -16.21
C GLY A 241 -2.50 20.84 -17.28
N GLN A 242 -2.59 21.47 -18.47
CA GLN A 242 -1.64 21.26 -19.58
C GLN A 242 -0.20 21.64 -19.20
N GLN A 243 -0.03 22.62 -18.33
CA GLN A 243 1.25 23.03 -17.78
C GLN A 243 1.33 22.65 -16.31
N LEU A 244 2.38 21.94 -15.94
CA LEU A 244 2.63 21.54 -14.56
C LEU A 244 3.68 22.46 -13.93
N ASP A 245 3.30 23.18 -12.88
CA ASP A 245 4.27 23.75 -11.97
C ASP A 245 4.75 22.64 -11.02
N TYR A 246 5.90 22.03 -11.37
CA TYR A 246 6.46 20.94 -10.58
C TYR A 246 6.77 21.37 -9.15
N SER A 247 7.36 22.55 -8.97
CA SER A 247 7.87 23.01 -7.67
C SER A 247 6.75 23.38 -6.71
N TRP A 248 5.68 23.97 -7.21
CA TRP A 248 4.60 24.48 -6.38
C TRP A 248 3.38 23.56 -6.31
N HIS A 249 3.10 22.83 -7.38
CA HIS A 249 1.90 21.99 -7.45
C HIS A 249 2.23 20.50 -7.18
N PHE A 250 3.10 19.90 -8.00
CA PHE A 250 3.35 18.45 -7.95
C PHE A 250 4.16 18.03 -6.71
N MET A 251 5.31 18.68 -6.48
CA MET A 251 6.26 18.29 -5.43
C MET A 251 5.64 18.32 -4.03
N PRO A 252 5.00 19.42 -3.56
CA PRO A 252 4.44 19.47 -2.22
C PRO A 252 3.23 18.55 -2.06
N ALA A 253 2.40 18.41 -3.09
CA ALA A 253 1.22 17.56 -3.00
C ALA A 253 1.58 16.07 -3.01
N ALA A 254 2.56 15.63 -3.81
CA ALA A 254 3.09 14.27 -3.76
C ALA A 254 3.72 13.94 -2.40
N PHE A 255 4.50 14.89 -1.84
CA PHE A 255 5.07 14.78 -0.50
C PHE A 255 3.98 14.64 0.57
N LEU A 256 2.98 15.52 0.58
CA LEU A 256 1.91 15.54 1.57
C LEU A 256 1.02 14.28 1.48
N THR A 257 0.77 13.77 0.27
CA THR A 257 0.03 12.51 0.08
C THR A 257 0.76 11.35 0.74
N ALA A 258 2.07 11.22 0.53
CA ALA A 258 2.88 10.17 1.12
C ALA A 258 3.01 10.32 2.64
N PHE A 259 3.29 11.54 3.10
CA PHE A 259 3.40 11.88 4.52
C PHE A 259 2.13 11.52 5.29
N GLY A 260 0.97 11.95 4.77
CA GLY A 260 -0.32 11.70 5.39
C GLY A 260 -0.71 10.22 5.34
N PHE A 261 -0.51 9.56 4.20
CA PHE A 261 -0.79 8.14 4.04
C PHE A 261 -0.02 7.29 5.05
N VAL A 262 1.31 7.41 5.09
CA VAL A 262 2.14 6.62 6.01
C VAL A 262 1.83 6.96 7.47
N GLY A 263 1.53 8.22 7.75
CA GLY A 263 1.09 8.67 9.06
C GLY A 263 -0.17 7.96 9.54
N ALA A 264 -1.17 7.84 8.67
CA ALA A 264 -2.40 7.12 8.97
C ALA A 264 -2.15 5.61 9.14
N VAL A 265 -1.37 5.00 8.24
CA VAL A 265 -1.07 3.56 8.25
C VAL A 265 -0.40 3.12 9.55
N ILE A 266 0.62 3.85 10.02
CA ILE A 266 1.36 3.49 11.25
C ILE A 266 0.44 3.50 12.46
N ALA A 267 -0.40 4.52 12.60
CA ALA A 267 -1.33 4.63 13.72
C ALA A 267 -2.43 3.56 13.67
N LEU A 268 -2.96 3.25 12.48
CA LEU A 268 -3.97 2.21 12.29
C LEU A 268 -3.42 0.80 12.51
N ALA A 269 -2.17 0.53 12.10
CA ALA A 269 -1.52 -0.76 12.31
C ALA A 269 -1.45 -1.11 13.82
N LEU A 270 -1.17 -0.13 14.67
CA LEU A 270 -1.19 -0.33 16.12
C LEU A 270 -2.60 -0.68 16.65
N THR A 271 -3.64 -0.08 16.06
CA THR A 271 -5.03 -0.37 16.42
C THR A 271 -5.44 -1.78 15.97
N ALA A 272 -5.00 -2.20 14.80
CA ALA A 272 -5.32 -3.50 14.23
C ALA A 272 -4.81 -4.69 15.08
N VAL A 273 -3.64 -4.54 15.72
CA VAL A 273 -3.04 -5.60 16.55
C VAL A 273 -3.35 -5.45 18.04
N LYS A 274 -4.02 -4.38 18.45
CA LYS A 274 -4.32 -4.10 19.86
C LYS A 274 -5.29 -5.14 20.44
N GLY A 275 -4.97 -5.67 21.63
CA GLY A 275 -5.82 -6.64 22.34
C GLY A 275 -5.93 -8.01 21.67
N VAL A 276 -5.07 -8.30 20.69
CA VAL A 276 -4.97 -9.61 20.06
C VAL A 276 -3.98 -10.46 20.85
N GLN A 277 -4.28 -11.75 21.02
CA GLN A 277 -3.36 -12.70 21.65
C GLN A 277 -2.06 -12.79 20.84
N ALA A 278 -0.93 -13.06 21.50
CA ALA A 278 0.38 -13.09 20.84
C ALA A 278 0.42 -14.04 19.63
N GLN A 279 -0.28 -15.18 19.74
CA GLN A 279 -0.39 -16.19 18.67
C GLN A 279 -1.18 -15.72 17.45
N GLU A 280 -2.09 -14.77 17.61
CA GLU A 280 -2.96 -14.25 16.56
C GLU A 280 -2.49 -12.91 15.97
N THR A 281 -1.47 -12.30 16.57
CA THR A 281 -0.93 -11.00 16.11
C THR A 281 -0.44 -11.06 14.66
N GLY A 282 0.14 -12.19 14.26
CA GLY A 282 0.52 -12.44 12.86
C GLY A 282 -0.66 -12.39 11.90
N ILE A 283 -1.77 -13.05 12.26
CA ILE A 283 -2.99 -13.09 11.43
C ILE A 283 -3.63 -11.70 11.36
N ALA A 284 -3.73 -10.97 12.49
CA ALA A 284 -4.27 -9.63 12.51
C ALA A 284 -3.46 -8.66 11.63
N SER A 285 -2.13 -8.75 11.66
CA SER A 285 -1.23 -7.98 10.81
C SER A 285 -1.36 -8.37 9.34
N ALA A 286 -1.51 -9.67 9.04
CA ALA A 286 -1.72 -10.17 7.69
C ALA A 286 -3.05 -9.65 7.10
N LEU A 287 -4.13 -9.63 7.90
CA LEU A 287 -5.42 -9.07 7.49
C LEU A 287 -5.36 -7.56 7.23
N PHE A 288 -4.61 -6.81 8.04
CA PHE A 288 -4.38 -5.40 7.83
C PHE A 288 -3.68 -5.14 6.49
N ASN A 289 -2.60 -5.90 6.19
CA ASN A 289 -1.91 -5.82 4.90
C ASN A 289 -2.79 -6.31 3.74
N ALA A 290 -3.56 -7.38 3.93
CA ALA A 290 -4.50 -7.86 2.91
C ALA A 290 -5.56 -6.80 2.59
N SER A 291 -6.11 -6.10 3.60
CA SER A 291 -7.04 -4.99 3.40
C SER A 291 -6.42 -3.88 2.54
N GLN A 292 -5.14 -3.55 2.78
CA GLN A 292 -4.41 -2.59 1.95
C GLN A 292 -4.29 -3.06 0.50
N GLN A 293 -3.88 -4.31 0.28
CA GLN A 293 -3.67 -4.84 -1.08
C GLN A 293 -4.99 -4.96 -1.86
N ILE A 294 -6.07 -5.35 -1.19
CA ILE A 294 -7.42 -5.35 -1.76
C ILE A 294 -7.82 -3.91 -2.12
N GLY A 295 -7.58 -2.96 -1.21
CA GLY A 295 -7.83 -1.54 -1.46
C GLY A 295 -7.04 -1.00 -2.66
N VAL A 296 -5.76 -1.36 -2.79
CA VAL A 296 -4.93 -1.00 -3.95
C VAL A 296 -5.51 -1.57 -5.24
N ALA A 297 -5.86 -2.86 -5.26
CA ALA A 297 -6.38 -3.51 -6.47
C ALA A 297 -7.73 -2.92 -6.91
N LEU A 298 -8.67 -2.78 -5.97
CA LEU A 298 -9.99 -2.18 -6.24
C LEU A 298 -9.87 -0.69 -6.58
N GLY A 299 -9.02 0.03 -5.84
CA GLY A 299 -8.74 1.43 -6.07
C GLY A 299 -8.24 1.66 -7.50
N LEU A 300 -7.20 0.93 -7.91
CA LEU A 300 -6.63 1.07 -9.24
C LEU A 300 -7.67 0.75 -10.34
N ALA A 301 -8.46 -0.33 -10.18
CA ALA A 301 -9.50 -0.70 -11.13
C ALA A 301 -10.60 0.38 -11.23
N ILE A 302 -11.09 0.89 -10.10
CA ILE A 302 -12.14 1.93 -10.06
C ILE A 302 -11.61 3.25 -10.63
N LEU A 303 -10.41 3.67 -10.23
CA LEU A 303 -9.84 4.95 -10.65
C LEU A 303 -9.47 4.95 -12.13
N SER A 304 -8.93 3.84 -12.66
CA SER A 304 -8.69 3.71 -14.09
C SER A 304 -10.00 3.71 -14.88
N SER A 305 -11.03 2.99 -14.39
CA SER A 305 -12.36 2.98 -15.01
C SER A 305 -13.01 4.37 -15.04
N ILE A 306 -12.93 5.13 -13.94
CA ILE A 306 -13.39 6.53 -13.90
C ILE A 306 -12.62 7.38 -14.93
N SER A 307 -11.30 7.28 -14.92
CA SER A 307 -10.45 8.04 -15.82
C SER A 307 -10.76 7.74 -17.29
N VAL A 308 -10.87 6.46 -17.67
CA VAL A 308 -11.20 6.04 -19.04
C VAL A 308 -12.61 6.50 -19.44
N SER A 309 -13.61 6.29 -18.59
CA SER A 309 -14.99 6.66 -18.88
C SER A 309 -15.15 8.16 -19.05
N VAL A 310 -14.51 8.97 -18.21
CA VAL A 310 -14.55 10.43 -18.31
C VAL A 310 -13.83 10.91 -19.57
N THR A 311 -12.65 10.37 -19.86
CA THR A 311 -11.90 10.68 -21.07
C THR A 311 -12.73 10.34 -22.32
N ALA A 312 -13.30 9.13 -22.39
CA ALA A 312 -14.09 8.68 -23.53
C ALA A 312 -15.38 9.50 -23.74
N SER A 313 -16.00 10.00 -22.66
CA SER A 313 -17.17 10.86 -22.75
C SER A 313 -16.88 12.25 -23.35
N ARG A 314 -15.61 12.70 -23.26
CA ARG A 314 -15.14 13.98 -23.80
C ARG A 314 -14.60 13.82 -25.22
N MET A 315 -13.74 12.86 -25.42
CA MET A 315 -13.14 12.52 -26.70
C MET A 315 -12.94 11.01 -26.79
N PRO A 316 -13.77 10.30 -27.56
CA PRO A 316 -13.49 8.91 -27.91
C PRO A 316 -12.10 8.80 -28.54
N GLU A 317 -11.33 7.78 -28.15
CA GLU A 317 -9.96 7.57 -28.64
C GLU A 317 -8.98 8.74 -28.38
N ALA A 318 -9.16 9.52 -27.29
CA ALA A 318 -8.30 10.66 -26.95
C ALA A 318 -6.82 10.31 -26.94
N PHE A 319 -6.47 9.11 -26.46
CA PHE A 319 -5.10 8.63 -26.43
C PHE A 319 -4.51 8.48 -27.84
N ALA A 320 -5.22 7.82 -28.76
CA ALA A 320 -4.79 7.68 -30.14
C ALA A 320 -4.74 9.04 -30.86
N SER A 321 -5.71 9.92 -30.58
CA SER A 321 -5.78 11.27 -31.15
C SER A 321 -4.60 12.14 -30.70
N LEU A 322 -4.16 12.02 -29.43
CA LEU A 322 -2.99 12.73 -28.93
C LEU A 322 -1.72 12.38 -29.72
N TYR A 323 -1.48 11.08 -29.98
CA TYR A 323 -0.33 10.63 -30.73
C TYR A 323 -0.42 10.99 -32.22
N ARG A 324 -1.60 10.80 -32.82
CA ARG A 324 -1.85 11.21 -34.22
C ARG A 324 -1.63 12.71 -34.41
N GLY A 325 -2.14 13.56 -33.50
CA GLY A 325 -1.92 14.99 -33.55
C GLY A 325 -0.44 15.37 -33.48
N ARG A 326 0.35 14.67 -32.66
CA ARG A 326 1.80 14.89 -32.61
C ARG A 326 2.53 14.48 -33.91
N GLU A 327 2.13 13.39 -34.54
CA GLU A 327 2.71 12.91 -35.78
C GLU A 327 2.42 13.84 -36.95
N VAL A 328 1.19 14.38 -37.02
CA VAL A 328 0.74 15.29 -38.11
C VAL A 328 1.09 16.76 -37.82
N GLY A 329 1.48 17.09 -36.59
CA GLY A 329 1.77 18.45 -36.16
C GLY A 329 0.51 19.32 -35.94
N ASP A 330 -0.65 18.68 -35.68
CA ASP A 330 -1.91 19.32 -35.36
C ASP A 330 -2.00 19.71 -33.89
N ALA A 331 -1.67 20.95 -33.58
CA ALA A 331 -1.65 21.49 -32.23
C ALA A 331 -3.04 21.52 -31.55
N GLU A 332 -4.11 21.74 -32.33
CA GLU A 332 -5.48 21.80 -31.81
C GLU A 332 -5.95 20.41 -31.39
N LEU A 333 -5.65 19.38 -32.18
CA LEU A 333 -5.94 17.98 -31.84
C LEU A 333 -5.13 17.51 -30.61
N VAL A 334 -3.86 17.90 -30.52
CA VAL A 334 -3.01 17.58 -29.34
C VAL A 334 -3.59 18.23 -28.09
N GLN A 335 -4.00 19.48 -28.16
CA GLN A 335 -4.55 20.22 -27.03
C GLN A 335 -5.88 19.63 -26.58
N SER A 336 -6.82 19.40 -27.49
CA SER A 336 -8.15 18.85 -27.15
C SER A 336 -8.09 17.44 -26.60
N ALA A 337 -7.24 16.57 -27.17
CA ALA A 337 -7.00 15.23 -26.67
C ALA A 337 -6.31 15.25 -25.29
N GLY A 338 -5.34 16.15 -25.12
CA GLY A 338 -4.66 16.36 -23.84
C GLY A 338 -5.63 16.80 -22.74
N ASP A 339 -6.52 17.76 -23.02
CA ASP A 339 -7.52 18.24 -22.06
C ASP A 339 -8.51 17.15 -21.65
N ALA A 340 -8.94 16.30 -22.57
CA ALA A 340 -9.82 15.18 -22.28
C ALA A 340 -9.13 14.16 -21.34
N LEU A 341 -7.86 13.83 -21.58
CA LEU A 341 -7.05 12.93 -20.74
C LEU A 341 -6.80 13.53 -19.35
N ILE A 342 -6.43 14.81 -19.28
CA ILE A 342 -6.17 15.51 -18.01
C ILE A 342 -7.42 15.53 -17.13
N GLN A 343 -8.60 15.75 -17.70
CA GLN A 343 -9.84 15.70 -16.94
C GLN A 343 -10.12 14.30 -16.40
N GLY A 344 -9.88 13.24 -17.18
CA GLY A 344 -9.98 11.87 -16.72
C GLY A 344 -9.04 11.59 -15.55
N TYR A 345 -7.78 11.98 -15.67
CA TYR A 345 -6.78 11.82 -14.59
C TYR A 345 -7.14 12.64 -13.35
N GLY A 346 -7.56 13.89 -13.53
CA GLY A 346 -7.97 14.78 -12.44
C GLY A 346 -9.14 14.19 -11.63
N LEU A 347 -10.20 13.70 -12.32
CA LEU A 347 -11.32 13.08 -11.64
C LEU A 347 -10.95 11.75 -10.95
N GLY A 348 -10.06 10.96 -11.52
CA GLY A 348 -9.49 9.79 -10.85
C GLY A 348 -8.75 10.16 -9.56
N LEU A 349 -7.92 11.22 -9.61
CA LEU A 349 -7.21 11.72 -8.41
C LEU A 349 -8.19 12.28 -7.37
N ALA A 350 -9.23 13.00 -7.78
CA ALA A 350 -10.29 13.49 -6.89
C ALA A 350 -11.03 12.33 -6.22
N ALA A 351 -11.36 11.27 -6.96
CA ALA A 351 -11.99 10.07 -6.41
C ALA A 351 -11.09 9.37 -5.37
N SER A 352 -9.76 9.33 -5.61
CA SER A 352 -8.79 8.89 -4.59
C SER A 352 -8.86 9.77 -3.35
N GLY A 353 -8.93 11.09 -3.51
CA GLY A 353 -9.09 12.05 -2.43
C GLY A 353 -10.35 11.79 -1.60
N VAL A 354 -11.49 11.54 -2.28
CA VAL A 354 -12.76 11.17 -1.63
C VAL A 354 -12.59 9.89 -0.79
N ALA A 355 -11.98 8.84 -1.34
CA ALA A 355 -11.77 7.59 -0.62
C ALA A 355 -10.94 7.79 0.66
N LEU A 356 -9.86 8.58 0.60
CA LEU A 356 -9.05 8.91 1.77
C LEU A 356 -9.80 9.80 2.75
N GLY A 357 -10.62 10.72 2.27
CA GLY A 357 -11.50 11.55 3.12
C GLY A 357 -12.51 10.71 3.88
N ILE A 358 -13.14 9.74 3.23
CA ILE A 358 -14.04 8.77 3.87
C ILE A 358 -13.27 7.94 4.91
N ALA A 359 -12.07 7.47 4.59
CA ALA A 359 -11.21 6.76 5.55
C ALA A 359 -10.93 7.64 6.78
N ALA A 360 -10.61 8.91 6.60
CA ALA A 360 -10.38 9.85 7.69
C ALA A 360 -11.62 10.03 8.57
N ILE A 361 -12.82 10.13 7.98
CA ILE A 361 -14.10 10.23 8.70
C ILE A 361 -14.37 8.95 9.49
N ILE A 362 -14.21 7.78 8.88
CA ILE A 362 -14.35 6.47 9.54
C ILE A 362 -13.45 6.42 10.77
N VAL A 363 -12.18 6.77 10.62
CA VAL A 363 -11.23 6.79 11.73
C VAL A 363 -11.63 7.81 12.79
N ALA A 364 -12.02 9.02 12.38
CA ALA A 364 -12.41 10.08 13.30
C ALA A 364 -13.67 9.77 14.10
N VAL A 365 -14.62 9.03 13.55
CA VAL A 365 -15.91 8.75 14.18
C VAL A 365 -15.93 7.40 14.88
N LEU A 366 -15.40 6.36 14.23
CA LEU A 366 -15.60 4.97 14.64
C LEU A 366 -14.44 4.42 15.48
N VAL A 367 -13.18 4.82 15.21
CA VAL A 367 -12.03 4.32 15.97
C VAL A 367 -11.95 5.03 17.33
N ASN A 368 -12.26 4.32 18.40
CA ASN A 368 -12.30 4.86 19.76
C ASN A 368 -11.26 4.19 20.68
N ALA A 369 -9.98 4.31 20.35
CA ALA A 369 -8.90 3.73 21.15
C ALA A 369 -8.46 4.68 22.27
N ARG A 370 -8.80 4.36 23.54
CA ARG A 370 -8.42 5.16 24.72
C ARG A 370 -6.92 5.04 25.06
N LYS A 371 -6.30 6.12 25.57
CA LYS A 371 -4.86 6.24 25.92
C LYS A 371 -4.33 5.17 26.90
N GLY A 372 -5.18 4.62 27.77
CA GLY A 372 -4.76 3.76 28.89
C GLY A 372 -4.41 2.30 28.53
N GLN A 373 -4.47 1.88 27.27
CA GLN A 373 -4.37 0.47 26.90
C GLN A 373 -3.12 0.14 26.02
N VAL A 374 -2.22 1.08 25.82
CA VAL A 374 -1.00 0.88 24.99
C VAL A 374 0.23 0.47 25.84
N SER A 375 0.18 0.64 27.16
CA SER A 375 1.33 0.53 28.06
C SER A 375 1.49 -0.84 28.77
N THR A 376 0.74 -1.87 28.45
CA THR A 376 0.79 -3.14 29.20
C THR A 376 1.51 -4.29 28.49
N LEU A 377 2.41 -4.04 27.56
CA LEU A 377 3.32 -5.08 27.02
C LEU A 377 4.65 -5.18 27.79
N GLY A 378 4.81 -4.42 28.90
CA GLY A 378 6.03 -4.38 29.72
C GLY A 378 5.89 -4.84 31.17
N ASP A 379 4.69 -4.94 31.72
CA ASP A 379 4.47 -5.23 33.13
C ASP A 379 3.65 -6.52 33.34
N SER A 380 4.20 -7.64 32.95
CA SER A 380 3.82 -8.92 33.57
C SER A 380 4.75 -9.13 34.76
N PRO A 381 4.27 -9.16 36.02
CA PRO A 381 5.09 -9.57 37.14
C PRO A 381 5.44 -11.07 36.93
N LEU A 382 6.73 -11.33 36.91
CA LEU A 382 7.27 -12.68 37.01
C LEU A 382 6.82 -13.28 38.35
N HIS A 383 5.90 -14.22 38.33
CA HIS A 383 5.64 -15.16 39.40
C HIS A 383 6.12 -16.54 38.97
#